data_55ac0c0b64c8aebd930c0a2ca2902099
#
_entry.id   55ac0c0b64c8aebd930c0a2ca2902099
#
_cell.length_a   1.000
_cell.length_b   1.000
_cell.length_c   1.000
_cell.angle_alpha   90.00
_cell.angle_beta   90.00
_cell.angle_gamma   90.00
#
_symmetry.space_group_name_H-M   'P 1'
#
loop_
_entity.id
_entity.type
_entity.pdbx_description
1 polymer ?
#
loop_
_entity_poly.entity_id
_entity_poly.type
_entity_poly.pdbx_seq_one_letter_code
_entity_poly.pdbx_strand_id
1 'polypeptide(L)'
;MVVNIERLFSKRANRLRSSEIRELLKLTQMPGMISFAGGLPNPKAFPVEIIHKCIDDTFKKNSETALQYGTTEGVAKLRRVLAERMRKTRDIDCELHDLIITSGAQQALSLAALIFIDPGDTYLTSVPAYLGAVQAFHAYEANCESIPMDEEGIDTDSLR
;
A
#
# COMPACT_ATOMS: atom_id res chain seq x y z
N MET A 1 12.06 -10.16 37.44
CA MET A 1 10.78 -9.43 37.27
C MET A 1 10.44 -9.50 35.78
N VAL A 2 9.40 -10.26 35.39
CA VAL A 2 8.97 -10.33 33.97
C VAL A 2 8.15 -9.07 33.69
N VAL A 3 8.65 -8.22 32.80
CA VAL A 3 7.93 -7.00 32.38
C VAL A 3 6.75 -7.45 31.51
N ASN A 4 5.52 -7.12 31.91
CA ASN A 4 4.36 -7.33 31.06
C ASN A 4 4.36 -6.25 29.95
N ILE A 5 4.82 -6.65 28.76
CA ILE A 5 4.97 -5.77 27.58
C ILE A 5 3.61 -5.23 27.10
N GLU A 6 2.52 -5.95 27.29
CA GLU A 6 1.18 -5.50 26.87
C GLU A 6 0.76 -4.18 27.52
N ARG A 7 1.23 -3.90 28.74
CA ARG A 7 0.99 -2.63 29.42
C ARG A 7 1.68 -1.43 28.79
N LEU A 8 2.66 -1.67 27.93
CA LEU A 8 3.42 -0.64 27.22
C LEU A 8 2.84 -0.32 25.85
N PHE A 9 1.85 -1.08 25.39
CA PHE A 9 1.22 -0.84 24.09
C PHE A 9 0.47 0.48 24.07
N SER A 10 0.64 1.22 22.97
CA SER A 10 -0.16 2.41 22.69
C SER A 10 -1.62 2.05 22.46
N LYS A 11 -2.52 3.05 22.62
CA LYS A 11 -3.93 2.89 22.22
C LYS A 11 -4.06 2.39 20.77
N ARG A 12 -3.21 2.90 19.88
CA ARG A 12 -3.13 2.50 18.49
C ARG A 12 -2.80 1.01 18.33
N ALA A 13 -1.80 0.50 19.05
CA ALA A 13 -1.43 -0.90 19.00
C ALA A 13 -2.57 -1.83 19.47
N ASN A 14 -3.32 -1.40 20.47
CA ASN A 14 -4.48 -2.17 20.97
C ASN A 14 -5.68 -2.18 20.01
N ARG A 15 -5.76 -1.25 19.07
CA ARG A 15 -6.77 -1.22 18.00
C ARG A 15 -6.40 -2.07 16.79
N LEU A 16 -5.11 -2.35 16.59
CA LEU A 16 -4.65 -3.22 15.51
C LEU A 16 -5.09 -4.66 15.79
N ARG A 17 -6.11 -5.11 15.08
CA ARG A 17 -6.54 -6.51 15.11
C ARG A 17 -5.70 -7.33 14.15
N SER A 18 -5.56 -8.62 14.44
CA SER A 18 -5.02 -9.59 13.49
C SER A 18 -5.79 -9.50 12.17
N SER A 19 -5.08 -9.42 11.05
CA SER A 19 -5.71 -9.35 9.74
C SER A 19 -6.43 -10.67 9.42
N GLU A 20 -7.74 -10.62 9.24
CA GLU A 20 -8.54 -11.79 8.81
C GLU A 20 -8.02 -12.38 7.49
N ILE A 21 -7.55 -11.51 6.59
CA ILE A 21 -6.89 -11.95 5.34
C ILE A 21 -5.66 -12.81 5.66
N ARG A 22 -4.88 -12.47 6.68
CA ARG A 22 -3.68 -13.26 7.03
C ARG A 22 -4.05 -14.66 7.53
N GLU A 23 -5.12 -14.78 8.27
CA GLU A 23 -5.63 -16.09 8.70
C GLU A 23 -6.17 -16.90 7.50
N LEU A 24 -6.90 -16.26 6.58
CA LEU A 24 -7.34 -16.87 5.33
C LEU A 24 -6.15 -17.33 4.47
N LEU A 25 -5.10 -16.52 4.36
CA LEU A 25 -3.89 -16.86 3.60
C LEU A 25 -3.16 -18.09 4.17
N LYS A 26 -3.22 -18.35 5.47
CA LYS A 26 -2.70 -19.60 6.05
C LYS A 26 -3.45 -20.82 5.52
N LEU A 27 -4.77 -20.72 5.36
CA LEU A 27 -5.57 -21.81 4.81
C LEU A 27 -5.26 -22.09 3.34
N THR A 28 -4.84 -21.07 2.57
CA THR A 28 -4.50 -21.24 1.14
C THR A 28 -3.22 -22.05 0.91
N GLN A 29 -2.42 -22.27 1.93
CA GLN A 29 -1.20 -23.09 1.84
C GLN A 29 -1.48 -24.60 1.94
N MET A 30 -2.74 -25.01 2.19
CA MET A 30 -3.10 -26.42 2.26
C MET A 30 -3.08 -27.07 0.87
N PRO A 31 -2.49 -28.29 0.73
CA PRO A 31 -2.46 -28.98 -0.54
C PRO A 31 -3.87 -29.16 -1.14
N GLY A 32 -4.01 -28.89 -2.44
CA GLY A 32 -5.28 -29.04 -3.16
C GLY A 32 -6.28 -27.91 -2.97
N MET A 33 -5.95 -26.87 -2.19
CA MET A 33 -6.81 -25.70 -2.00
C MET A 33 -6.77 -24.78 -3.22
N ILE A 34 -7.93 -24.44 -3.76
CA ILE A 34 -8.10 -23.37 -4.75
C ILE A 34 -8.67 -22.17 -4.00
N SER A 35 -7.90 -21.07 -3.94
CA SER A 35 -8.29 -19.88 -3.22
C SER A 35 -8.68 -18.74 -4.16
N PHE A 36 -9.83 -18.13 -3.89
CA PHE A 36 -10.27 -16.88 -4.50
C PHE A 36 -10.11 -15.68 -3.54
N ALA A 37 -9.48 -15.90 -2.38
CA ALA A 37 -9.18 -14.88 -1.39
C ALA A 37 -7.76 -14.31 -1.57
N GLY A 38 -7.55 -13.07 -1.16
CA GLY A 38 -6.24 -12.44 -1.03
C GLY A 38 -5.62 -11.87 -2.30
N GLY A 39 -6.17 -12.14 -3.49
CA GLY A 39 -5.72 -11.53 -4.75
C GLY A 39 -4.26 -11.80 -5.10
N LEU A 40 -3.72 -12.97 -4.78
CA LEU A 40 -2.32 -13.32 -5.06
C LEU A 40 -2.08 -13.40 -6.58
N PRO A 41 -1.02 -12.75 -7.09
CA PRO A 41 -0.66 -12.83 -8.50
C PRO A 41 -0.31 -14.27 -8.92
N ASN A 42 -0.56 -14.59 -10.20
CA ASN A 42 -0.11 -15.86 -10.73
C ASN A 42 1.42 -15.95 -10.74
N PRO A 43 2.05 -16.90 -10.00
CA PRO A 43 3.52 -17.00 -9.93
C PRO A 43 4.20 -17.20 -11.28
N LYS A 44 3.52 -17.83 -12.24
CA LYS A 44 4.05 -18.06 -13.60
C LYS A 44 4.11 -16.77 -14.44
N ALA A 45 3.42 -15.72 -14.04
CA ALA A 45 3.44 -14.43 -14.73
C ALA A 45 4.59 -13.51 -14.27
N PHE A 46 5.36 -13.91 -13.26
CA PHE A 46 6.50 -13.11 -12.82
C PHE A 46 7.62 -13.13 -13.88
N PRO A 47 8.09 -11.97 -14.32
CA PRO A 47 9.14 -11.86 -15.34
C PRO A 47 10.54 -12.07 -14.72
N VAL A 48 10.80 -13.26 -14.19
CA VAL A 48 12.00 -13.57 -13.40
C VAL A 48 13.29 -13.27 -14.15
N GLU A 49 13.39 -13.68 -15.42
CA GLU A 49 14.57 -13.46 -16.26
C GLU A 49 14.85 -11.97 -16.50
N ILE A 50 13.79 -11.18 -16.69
CA ILE A 50 13.93 -9.72 -16.87
C ILE A 50 14.43 -9.08 -15.56
N ILE A 51 13.89 -9.49 -14.43
CA ILE A 51 14.31 -9.00 -13.10
C ILE A 51 15.78 -9.36 -12.85
N HIS A 52 16.19 -10.59 -13.13
CA HIS A 52 17.58 -11.05 -13.01
C HIS A 52 18.52 -10.18 -13.83
N LYS A 53 18.20 -9.96 -15.10
CA LYS A 53 18.98 -9.08 -15.98
C LYS A 53 19.07 -7.65 -15.45
N CYS A 54 17.96 -7.09 -14.94
CA CYS A 54 17.96 -5.74 -14.36
C CYS A 54 18.86 -5.64 -13.13
N ILE A 55 18.86 -6.67 -12.28
CA ILE A 55 19.75 -6.74 -11.11
C ILE A 55 21.21 -6.77 -11.56
N ASP A 56 21.57 -7.68 -12.46
CA ASP A 56 22.92 -7.82 -12.99
C ASP A 56 23.43 -6.53 -13.63
N ASP A 57 22.61 -5.90 -14.46
CA ASP A 57 22.94 -4.63 -15.11
C ASP A 57 23.15 -3.50 -14.09
N THR A 58 22.33 -3.48 -13.04
CA THR A 58 22.44 -2.48 -11.98
C THR A 58 23.74 -2.64 -11.21
N PHE A 59 24.05 -3.86 -10.80
CA PHE A 59 25.31 -4.14 -10.06
C PHE A 59 26.55 -3.93 -10.91
N LYS A 60 26.50 -4.23 -12.19
CA LYS A 60 27.65 -3.98 -13.11
C LYS A 60 27.91 -2.51 -13.36
N LYS A 61 26.87 -1.67 -13.41
CA LYS A 61 26.99 -0.28 -13.87
C LYS A 61 26.93 0.75 -12.74
N ASN A 62 26.21 0.45 -11.65
CA ASN A 62 25.84 1.41 -10.62
C ASN A 62 25.85 0.80 -9.20
N SER A 63 26.71 -0.18 -8.93
CA SER A 63 26.70 -0.89 -7.64
C SER A 63 26.86 0.03 -6.44
N GLU A 64 27.73 1.02 -6.51
CA GLU A 64 27.95 1.97 -5.41
C GLU A 64 26.70 2.79 -5.09
N THR A 65 26.02 3.30 -6.13
CA THR A 65 24.78 4.06 -5.96
C THR A 65 23.61 3.18 -5.54
N ALA A 66 23.53 1.94 -6.06
CA ALA A 66 22.45 1.03 -5.77
C ALA A 66 22.43 0.54 -4.31
N LEU A 67 23.61 0.48 -3.68
CA LEU A 67 23.78 0.04 -2.29
C LEU A 67 23.86 1.20 -1.28
N GLN A 68 23.90 2.45 -1.75
CA GLN A 68 24.01 3.63 -0.91
C GLN A 68 22.63 4.18 -0.52
N TYR A 69 22.60 4.97 0.54
CA TYR A 69 21.42 5.76 0.90
C TYR A 69 21.02 6.70 -0.25
N GLY A 70 19.73 6.79 -0.51
CA GLY A 70 19.13 7.69 -1.49
C GLY A 70 18.43 8.89 -0.85
N THR A 71 17.82 9.72 -1.70
CA THR A 71 16.94 10.80 -1.24
C THR A 71 15.61 10.22 -0.73
N THR A 72 14.98 10.94 0.19
CA THR A 72 13.69 10.54 0.80
C THR A 72 12.59 10.32 -0.25
N GLU A 73 12.58 11.16 -1.29
CA GLU A 73 11.58 11.09 -2.36
C GLU A 73 11.82 9.93 -3.33
N GLY A 74 12.98 9.30 -3.26
CA GLY A 74 13.41 8.23 -4.16
C GLY A 74 14.20 8.71 -5.37
N VAL A 75 14.72 7.74 -6.13
CA VAL A 75 15.65 7.97 -7.24
C VAL A 75 15.03 8.87 -8.32
N ALA A 76 15.64 10.01 -8.59
CA ALA A 76 15.13 11.01 -9.53
C ALA A 76 14.87 10.45 -10.95
N LYS A 77 15.72 9.53 -11.42
CA LYS A 77 15.52 8.85 -12.71
C LYS A 77 14.23 8.05 -12.74
N LEU A 78 13.92 7.31 -11.67
CA LEU A 78 12.68 6.54 -11.56
C LEU A 78 11.47 7.47 -11.54
N ARG A 79 11.52 8.55 -10.75
CA ARG A 79 10.44 9.54 -10.67
C ARG A 79 10.15 10.19 -12.03
N ARG A 80 11.19 10.53 -12.84
CA ARG A 80 10.99 11.03 -14.21
C ARG A 80 10.26 10.03 -15.11
N VAL A 81 10.70 8.76 -15.10
CA VAL A 81 10.05 7.71 -15.89
C VAL A 81 8.59 7.51 -15.49
N LEU A 82 8.29 7.59 -14.19
CA LEU A 82 6.92 7.47 -13.70
C LEU A 82 6.06 8.68 -14.07
N ALA A 83 6.58 9.90 -13.93
CA ALA A 83 5.88 11.12 -14.37
C ALA A 83 5.53 11.07 -15.87
N GLU A 84 6.51 10.69 -16.70
CA GLU A 84 6.29 10.52 -18.14
C GLU A 84 5.25 9.43 -18.44
N ARG A 85 5.29 8.32 -17.73
CA ARG A 85 4.29 7.25 -17.87
C ARG A 85 2.90 7.74 -17.48
N MET A 86 2.75 8.44 -16.36
CA MET A 86 1.46 8.97 -15.89
C MET A 86 0.85 9.93 -16.92
N ARG A 87 1.68 10.82 -17.47
CA ARG A 87 1.25 11.71 -18.56
C ARG A 87 0.76 10.94 -19.78
N LYS A 88 1.53 9.94 -20.24
CA LYS A 88 1.20 9.19 -21.47
C LYS A 88 0.00 8.24 -21.32
N THR A 89 -0.20 7.66 -20.15
CA THR A 89 -1.17 6.56 -19.97
C THR A 89 -2.41 6.96 -19.18
N ARG A 90 -2.38 8.07 -18.48
CA ARG A 90 -3.44 8.52 -17.57
C ARG A 90 -3.83 9.98 -17.76
N ASP A 91 -3.13 10.71 -18.64
CA ASP A 91 -3.30 12.14 -18.84
C ASP A 91 -3.14 12.95 -17.51
N ILE A 92 -2.24 12.45 -16.64
CA ILE A 92 -1.91 13.13 -15.40
C ILE A 92 -0.58 13.84 -15.59
N ASP A 93 -0.62 15.18 -15.55
CA ASP A 93 0.57 16.02 -15.60
C ASP A 93 1.10 16.21 -14.16
N CYS A 94 2.26 15.66 -13.91
CA CYS A 94 2.94 15.80 -12.62
C CYS A 94 4.44 16.01 -12.84
N GLU A 95 5.04 16.79 -11.95
CA GLU A 95 6.45 17.06 -11.96
C GLU A 95 7.21 16.19 -10.95
N LEU A 96 8.55 16.33 -10.94
CA LEU A 96 9.37 15.52 -10.05
C LEU A 96 9.06 15.73 -8.57
N HIS A 97 8.70 16.96 -8.19
CA HIS A 97 8.40 17.28 -6.78
C HIS A 97 7.03 16.77 -6.31
N ASP A 98 6.15 16.39 -7.24
CA ASP A 98 4.83 15.81 -6.91
C ASP A 98 4.90 14.30 -6.65
N LEU A 99 6.07 13.67 -6.85
CA LEU A 99 6.23 12.23 -6.76
C LEU A 99 7.16 11.80 -5.63
N ILE A 100 6.70 10.86 -4.85
CA ILE A 100 7.51 10.12 -3.87
C ILE A 100 7.42 8.61 -4.14
N ILE A 101 8.53 7.92 -3.99
CA ILE A 101 8.60 6.46 -4.10
C ILE A 101 8.41 5.84 -2.73
N THR A 102 7.43 4.96 -2.62
CA THR A 102 7.13 4.22 -1.38
C THR A 102 7.40 2.72 -1.53
N SER A 103 7.55 2.03 -0.42
CA SER A 103 7.66 0.56 -0.38
C SER A 103 6.28 -0.10 -0.52
N GLY A 104 5.63 0.16 -1.66
CA GLY A 104 4.29 -0.32 -1.97
C GLY A 104 3.16 0.55 -1.45
N ALA A 105 1.94 0.23 -1.88
CA ALA A 105 0.73 1.02 -1.58
C ALA A 105 0.43 1.13 -0.07
N GLN A 106 0.77 0.11 0.72
CA GLN A 106 0.52 0.14 2.16
C GLN A 106 1.28 1.25 2.87
N GLN A 107 2.52 1.53 2.47
CA GLN A 107 3.27 2.66 3.01
C GLN A 107 2.64 3.99 2.59
N ALA A 108 2.23 4.12 1.33
CA ALA A 108 1.55 5.34 0.85
C ALA A 108 0.27 5.61 1.65
N LEU A 109 -0.57 4.59 1.87
CA LEU A 109 -1.78 4.69 2.67
C LEU A 109 -1.50 5.08 4.13
N SER A 110 -0.47 4.49 4.73
CA SER A 110 -0.06 4.82 6.11
C SER A 110 0.47 6.24 6.23
N LEU A 111 1.22 6.72 5.24
CA LEU A 111 1.71 8.10 5.20
C LEU A 111 0.55 9.09 4.98
N ALA A 112 -0.41 8.77 4.11
CA ALA A 112 -1.60 9.59 3.94
C ALA A 112 -2.40 9.69 5.25
N ALA A 113 -2.62 8.55 5.92
CA ALA A 113 -3.28 8.56 7.21
C ALA A 113 -2.52 9.40 8.26
N LEU A 114 -1.19 9.28 8.29
CA LEU A 114 -0.35 10.06 9.21
C LEU A 114 -0.47 11.58 9.01
N ILE A 115 -0.64 12.01 7.76
CA ILE A 115 -0.61 13.44 7.39
C ILE A 115 -2.00 14.07 7.50
N PHE A 116 -3.07 13.33 7.20
CA PHE A 116 -4.40 13.89 7.01
C PHE A 116 -5.42 13.49 8.08
N ILE A 117 -5.08 12.62 9.03
CA ILE A 117 -6.04 12.06 9.99
C ILE A 117 -5.60 12.30 11.42
N ASP A 118 -6.42 13.00 12.17
CA ASP A 118 -6.38 13.08 13.63
C ASP A 118 -7.35 12.07 14.27
N PRO A 119 -7.13 11.64 15.53
CA PRO A 119 -8.04 10.76 16.24
C PRO A 119 -9.48 11.31 16.29
N GLY A 120 -10.42 10.54 15.77
CA GLY A 120 -11.84 10.91 15.71
C GLY A 120 -12.31 11.53 14.40
N ASP A 121 -11.38 11.85 13.49
CA ASP A 121 -11.75 12.29 12.14
C ASP A 121 -12.50 11.21 11.38
N THR A 122 -13.33 11.63 10.43
CA THR A 122 -14.09 10.73 9.56
C THR A 122 -13.46 10.68 8.17
N TYR A 123 -13.24 9.47 7.67
CA TYR A 123 -12.90 9.24 6.27
C TYR A 123 -14.00 8.46 5.55
N LEU A 124 -14.15 8.75 4.27
CA LEU A 124 -15.11 8.09 3.41
C LEU A 124 -14.44 6.98 2.60
N THR A 125 -15.10 5.86 2.44
CA THR A 125 -14.63 4.78 1.58
C THR A 125 -15.77 4.16 0.80
N SER A 126 -15.48 3.67 -0.41
CA SER A 126 -16.44 2.88 -1.18
C SER A 126 -16.66 1.49 -0.56
N VAL A 127 -17.82 0.90 -0.82
CA VAL A 127 -18.11 -0.50 -0.47
C VAL A 127 -18.37 -1.28 -1.76
N PRO A 128 -17.61 -2.36 -2.01
CA PRO A 128 -16.54 -2.97 -1.19
C PRO A 128 -15.25 -2.13 -1.15
N ALA A 129 -14.57 -2.14 0.00
CA ALA A 129 -13.35 -1.37 0.24
C ALA A 129 -12.09 -2.24 0.20
N TYR A 130 -10.94 -1.62 -0.12
CA TYR A 130 -9.64 -2.28 0.05
C TYR A 130 -9.27 -2.35 1.54
N LEU A 131 -9.19 -3.56 2.08
CA LEU A 131 -8.99 -3.79 3.50
C LEU A 131 -7.66 -3.21 4.03
N GLY A 132 -6.62 -3.14 3.19
CA GLY A 132 -5.35 -2.53 3.56
C GLY A 132 -5.47 -1.03 3.85
N ALA A 133 -6.33 -0.31 3.13
CA ALA A 133 -6.62 1.10 3.40
C ALA A 133 -7.39 1.27 4.72
N VAL A 134 -8.43 0.48 4.90
CA VAL A 134 -9.23 0.50 6.14
C VAL A 134 -8.35 0.24 7.36
N GLN A 135 -7.44 -0.74 7.29
CA GLN A 135 -6.53 -1.03 8.39
C GLN A 135 -5.52 0.11 8.64
N ALA A 136 -5.01 0.74 7.58
CA ALA A 136 -4.10 1.88 7.71
C ALA A 136 -4.78 3.03 8.45
N PHE A 137 -5.98 3.41 8.05
CA PHE A 137 -6.72 4.54 8.63
C PHE A 137 -7.25 4.23 10.04
N HIS A 138 -7.71 3.01 10.30
CA HIS A 138 -8.11 2.56 11.63
C HIS A 138 -6.98 2.66 12.67
N ALA A 139 -5.72 2.49 12.24
CA ALA A 139 -4.57 2.65 13.12
C ALA A 139 -4.42 4.09 13.63
N TYR A 140 -4.95 5.09 12.92
CA TYR A 140 -4.94 6.49 13.32
C TYR A 140 -6.23 6.94 14.03
N GLU A 141 -7.03 5.99 14.48
CA GLU A 141 -8.25 6.23 15.27
C GLU A 141 -9.37 6.97 14.49
N ALA A 142 -9.32 6.90 13.14
CA ALA A 142 -10.34 7.46 12.29
C ALA A 142 -11.65 6.67 12.34
N ASN A 143 -12.77 7.35 12.11
CA ASN A 143 -14.08 6.78 11.88
C ASN A 143 -14.27 6.51 10.39
N CYS A 144 -14.81 5.34 10.05
CA CYS A 144 -15.05 4.94 8.67
C CYS A 144 -16.53 5.09 8.34
N GLU A 145 -16.84 5.90 7.33
CA GLU A 145 -18.16 5.96 6.74
C GLU A 145 -18.15 5.33 5.35
N SER A 146 -19.09 4.44 5.12
CA SER A 146 -19.14 3.62 3.90
C SER A 146 -20.13 4.21 2.90
N ILE A 147 -19.66 4.43 1.68
CA ILE A 147 -20.48 4.95 0.58
C ILE A 147 -20.75 3.83 -0.41
N PRO A 148 -22.03 3.56 -0.78
CA PRO A 148 -22.36 2.59 -1.82
C PRO A 148 -21.70 2.95 -3.16
N MET A 149 -21.47 1.91 -3.97
CA MET A 149 -21.02 2.07 -5.35
C MET A 149 -22.06 1.49 -6.30
N ASP A 150 -22.18 2.10 -7.45
CA ASP A 150 -22.88 1.57 -8.62
C ASP A 150 -21.88 1.27 -9.78
N GLU A 151 -22.39 1.07 -10.99
CA GLU A 151 -21.56 0.78 -12.17
C GLU A 151 -20.71 1.98 -12.62
N GLU A 152 -21.05 3.19 -12.21
CA GLU A 152 -20.35 4.44 -12.56
C GLU A 152 -19.35 4.87 -11.47
N GLY A 153 -19.41 4.31 -10.27
CA GLY A 153 -18.51 4.60 -9.17
C GLY A 153 -19.19 4.81 -7.83
N ILE A 154 -18.71 5.76 -7.03
CA ILE A 154 -19.29 6.11 -5.74
C ILE A 154 -20.63 6.83 -5.96
N ASP A 155 -21.69 6.38 -5.27
CA ASP A 155 -22.97 7.06 -5.26
C ASP A 155 -22.84 8.44 -4.58
N THR A 156 -22.78 9.48 -5.39
CA THR A 156 -22.61 10.87 -4.93
C THR A 156 -23.84 11.44 -4.23
N ASP A 157 -25.03 10.87 -4.43
CA ASP A 157 -26.23 11.29 -3.73
C ASP A 157 -26.24 10.83 -2.28
N SER A 158 -25.59 9.69 -2.00
CA SER A 158 -25.35 9.20 -0.64
C SER A 158 -24.33 10.01 0.15
N LEU A 159 -23.62 10.96 -0.46
CA LEU A 159 -22.67 11.86 0.22
C LEU A 159 -23.35 13.08 0.88
N ARG A 160 -24.63 13.27 0.72
CA ARG A 160 -25.43 14.38 1.29
C ARG A 160 -26.12 13.94 2.57
#